data_b929556f7ce08d4607c70273932a5cde
#
_entry.id   b929556f7ce08d4607c70273932a5cde
#
_cell.length_a   1.000
_cell.length_b   1.000
_cell.length_c   1.000
_cell.angle_alpha   90.00
_cell.angle_beta   90.00
_cell.angle_gamma   90.00
#
_symmetry.space_group_name_H-M   'P 1'
#
loop_
_entity.id
_entity.type
_entity.pdbx_description
1 polymer ?
#
loop_
_entity_poly.entity_id
_entity_poly.type
_entity_poly.pdbx_seq_one_letter_code
_entity_poly.pdbx_strand_id
1 'polypeptide(L)'
;MIRSFNGKTPKIAETAFVSEFAYVVGDVEIGEKSGVWPGAVIRGDFGSIRIGQNSHIEDNAVVHAWKSLIIGDNVTVGHSAVVHCLRIGNNVLVGNNATVLDDTEIGDFCIIGANSMVRAAQKIPDRSFVVGVPAKIKAEFSADEIENLHQEMVDKYYRPTSEKGPEPSLSEMAKQYKAQGL
;
A
#
# COMPACT_ATOMS: atom_id res chain seq x y z
N MET A 1 -11.48 -7.20 10.86
CA MET A 1 -12.49 -8.28 10.62
C MET A 1 -12.29 -8.90 9.24
N ILE A 2 -12.11 -10.23 9.13
CA ILE A 2 -11.93 -10.96 7.86
C ILE A 2 -13.24 -11.68 7.53
N ARG A 3 -13.74 -11.58 6.29
CA ARG A 3 -15.02 -12.14 5.84
C ARG A 3 -14.93 -12.81 4.48
N SER A 4 -15.60 -13.94 4.34
CA SER A 4 -15.84 -14.59 3.04
C SER A 4 -16.96 -13.87 2.27
N PHE A 5 -16.84 -13.86 0.95
CA PHE A 5 -17.87 -13.38 0.04
C PHE A 5 -17.92 -14.26 -1.21
N ASN A 6 -19.10 -14.71 -1.62
CA ASN A 6 -19.32 -15.60 -2.78
C ASN A 6 -18.36 -16.82 -2.81
N GLY A 7 -18.19 -17.48 -1.67
CA GLY A 7 -17.35 -18.67 -1.54
C GLY A 7 -15.84 -18.40 -1.53
N LYS A 8 -15.40 -17.15 -1.59
CA LYS A 8 -14.00 -16.75 -1.52
C LYS A 8 -13.68 -16.16 -0.15
N THR A 9 -12.64 -16.67 0.47
CA THR A 9 -12.14 -16.24 1.78
C THR A 9 -10.77 -15.62 1.60
N PRO A 10 -10.49 -14.45 2.21
CA PRO A 10 -9.18 -13.86 2.17
C PRO A 10 -8.09 -14.82 2.65
N LYS A 11 -6.99 -14.90 1.91
CA LYS A 11 -5.79 -15.65 2.25
C LYS A 11 -4.75 -14.68 2.80
N ILE A 12 -4.36 -14.88 4.02
CA ILE A 12 -3.42 -14.02 4.74
C ILE A 12 -2.18 -14.84 5.04
N ALA A 13 -1.01 -14.36 4.63
CA ALA A 13 0.25 -15.01 4.96
C ALA A 13 0.47 -15.05 6.49
N GLU A 14 1.17 -16.08 6.97
CA GLU A 14 1.34 -16.32 8.42
C GLU A 14 2.03 -15.14 9.13
N THR A 15 2.98 -14.49 8.45
CA THR A 15 3.73 -13.36 9.00
C THR A 15 3.04 -12.01 8.78
N ALA A 16 1.93 -11.97 8.03
CA ALA A 16 1.19 -10.74 7.80
C ALA A 16 0.38 -10.34 9.04
N PHE A 17 0.21 -9.05 9.21
CA PHE A 17 -0.63 -8.44 10.24
C PHE A 17 -1.94 -7.93 9.64
N VAL A 18 -3.05 -8.24 10.27
CA VAL A 18 -4.35 -7.62 9.96
C VAL A 18 -4.98 -7.19 11.28
N SER A 19 -5.10 -5.88 11.47
CA SER A 19 -5.74 -5.32 12.66
C SER A 19 -7.18 -5.84 12.82
N GLU A 20 -7.62 -6.06 14.04
CA GLU A 20 -9.01 -6.42 14.34
C GLU A 20 -10.01 -5.36 13.87
N PHE A 21 -9.59 -4.09 13.81
CA PHE A 21 -10.37 -2.96 13.30
C PHE A 21 -10.32 -2.79 11.78
N ALA A 22 -9.52 -3.58 11.07
CA ALA A 22 -9.53 -3.61 9.62
C ALA A 22 -10.67 -4.49 9.09
N TYR A 23 -11.14 -4.20 7.87
CA TYR A 23 -12.13 -4.99 7.17
C TYR A 23 -11.57 -5.57 5.87
N VAL A 24 -11.44 -6.88 5.78
CA VAL A 24 -10.93 -7.59 4.60
C VAL A 24 -11.96 -8.61 4.15
N VAL A 25 -12.42 -8.52 2.90
CA VAL A 25 -13.51 -9.36 2.40
C VAL A 25 -13.28 -9.86 0.98
N GLY A 26 -13.66 -11.11 0.71
CA GLY A 26 -13.73 -11.71 -0.63
C GLY A 26 -12.41 -12.27 -1.14
N ASP A 27 -12.17 -12.10 -2.45
CA ASP A 27 -10.98 -12.64 -3.16
C ASP A 27 -9.76 -11.75 -2.92
N VAL A 28 -9.15 -11.88 -1.76
CA VAL A 28 -7.98 -11.10 -1.34
C VAL A 28 -6.86 -12.05 -0.95
N GLU A 29 -5.63 -11.77 -1.39
CA GLU A 29 -4.42 -12.42 -0.89
C GLU A 29 -3.46 -11.35 -0.38
N ILE A 30 -2.88 -11.56 0.81
CA ILE A 30 -1.93 -10.65 1.46
C ILE A 30 -0.65 -11.42 1.73
N GLY A 31 0.45 -10.91 1.18
CA GLY A 31 1.78 -11.52 1.24
C GLY A 31 2.47 -11.38 2.59
N GLU A 32 3.61 -12.03 2.70
CA GLU A 32 4.43 -12.11 3.91
C GLU A 32 4.87 -10.72 4.41
N LYS A 33 4.92 -10.55 5.73
CA LYS A 33 5.36 -9.32 6.42
C LYS A 33 4.55 -8.07 6.08
N SER A 34 3.45 -8.20 5.38
CA SER A 34 2.55 -7.09 5.04
C SER A 34 1.64 -6.75 6.21
N GLY A 35 1.15 -5.51 6.22
CA GLY A 35 0.30 -5.01 7.30
C GLY A 35 -0.97 -4.34 6.79
N VAL A 36 -2.10 -4.65 7.43
CA VAL A 36 -3.38 -3.95 7.22
C VAL A 36 -3.77 -3.31 8.55
N TRP A 37 -3.75 -2.00 8.58
CA TRP A 37 -3.80 -1.20 9.79
C TRP A 37 -5.24 -0.83 10.19
N PRO A 38 -5.46 -0.26 11.39
CA PRO A 38 -6.81 0.01 11.90
C PRO A 38 -7.67 0.83 10.94
N GLY A 39 -8.92 0.44 10.76
CA GLY A 39 -9.88 1.12 9.90
C GLY A 39 -9.67 0.91 8.39
N ALA A 40 -8.57 0.27 7.97
CA ALA A 40 -8.37 -0.02 6.56
C ALA A 40 -9.42 -1.00 6.02
N VAL A 41 -9.86 -0.78 4.79
CA VAL A 41 -10.87 -1.59 4.10
C VAL A 41 -10.29 -2.16 2.81
N ILE A 42 -10.23 -3.49 2.70
CA ILE A 42 -9.82 -4.20 1.50
C ILE A 42 -10.97 -5.06 1.02
N ARG A 43 -11.53 -4.73 -0.14
CA ARG A 43 -12.76 -5.32 -0.62
C ARG A 43 -12.60 -5.97 -2.00
N GLY A 44 -12.36 -7.29 -2.02
CA GLY A 44 -12.26 -8.15 -3.20
C GLY A 44 -13.58 -8.85 -3.52
N ASP A 45 -14.69 -8.11 -3.55
CA ASP A 45 -16.04 -8.63 -3.78
C ASP A 45 -16.42 -8.65 -5.27
N PHE A 46 -15.89 -7.77 -6.08
CA PHE A 46 -16.01 -7.78 -7.55
C PHE A 46 -14.77 -8.36 -8.21
N GLY A 47 -13.63 -7.71 -8.02
CA GLY A 47 -12.34 -8.13 -8.56
C GLY A 47 -11.48 -8.82 -7.51
N SER A 48 -10.44 -9.53 -7.96
CA SER A 48 -9.44 -10.08 -7.04
C SER A 48 -8.43 -9.01 -6.65
N ILE A 49 -7.96 -9.05 -5.40
CA ILE A 49 -6.90 -8.18 -4.90
C ILE A 49 -5.73 -9.05 -4.45
N ARG A 50 -4.54 -8.74 -4.95
CA ARG A 50 -3.29 -9.41 -4.59
C ARG A 50 -2.31 -8.37 -4.07
N ILE A 51 -1.91 -8.52 -2.83
CA ILE A 51 -0.95 -7.64 -2.15
C ILE A 51 0.32 -8.46 -1.93
N GLY A 52 1.43 -7.95 -2.42
CA GLY A 52 2.74 -8.56 -2.30
C GLY A 52 3.26 -8.59 -0.86
N GLN A 53 4.52 -8.90 -0.71
CA GLN A 53 5.18 -8.95 0.60
C GLN A 53 5.64 -7.56 1.06
N ASN A 54 5.79 -7.41 2.39
CA ASN A 54 6.29 -6.17 3.01
C ASN A 54 5.53 -4.91 2.55
N SER A 55 4.22 -5.05 2.28
CA SER A 55 3.37 -3.96 1.82
C SER A 55 2.34 -3.59 2.88
N HIS A 56 2.15 -2.30 3.10
CA HIS A 56 1.34 -1.79 4.19
C HIS A 56 0.16 -0.96 3.67
N ILE A 57 -1.03 -1.30 4.14
CA ILE A 57 -2.26 -0.56 3.90
C ILE A 57 -2.59 0.14 5.21
N GLU A 58 -2.30 1.43 5.28
CA GLU A 58 -2.33 2.20 6.52
C GLU A 58 -3.76 2.57 6.96
N ASP A 59 -3.85 3.21 8.13
CA ASP A 59 -5.12 3.47 8.80
C ASP A 59 -6.13 4.17 7.90
N ASN A 60 -7.35 3.67 7.90
CA ASN A 60 -8.49 4.17 7.12
C ASN A 60 -8.30 4.17 5.60
N ALA A 61 -7.24 3.58 5.07
CA ALA A 61 -7.09 3.45 3.62
C ALA A 61 -8.12 2.49 3.03
N VAL A 62 -8.56 2.75 1.80
CA VAL A 62 -9.53 1.93 1.08
C VAL A 62 -8.91 1.35 -0.17
N VAL A 63 -8.93 0.03 -0.28
CA VAL A 63 -8.48 -0.72 -1.45
C VAL A 63 -9.65 -1.52 -2.03
N HIS A 64 -10.07 -1.18 -3.22
CA HIS A 64 -11.16 -1.85 -3.92
C HIS A 64 -10.89 -1.88 -5.43
N ALA A 65 -11.47 -2.82 -6.15
CA ALA A 65 -11.33 -2.88 -7.59
C ALA A 65 -12.52 -3.56 -8.27
N TRP A 66 -12.92 -3.05 -9.45
CA TRP A 66 -13.88 -3.70 -10.33
C TRP A 66 -13.31 -4.92 -11.04
N LYS A 67 -12.01 -4.90 -11.33
CA LYS A 67 -11.24 -5.96 -11.98
C LYS A 67 -10.17 -6.45 -11.01
N SER A 68 -9.22 -7.24 -11.50
CA SER A 68 -8.08 -7.62 -10.67
C SER A 68 -7.21 -6.41 -10.37
N LEU A 69 -6.84 -6.24 -9.11
CA LEU A 69 -5.84 -5.29 -8.64
C LEU A 69 -4.62 -6.04 -8.10
N ILE A 70 -3.46 -5.66 -8.58
CA ILE A 70 -2.18 -6.15 -8.06
C ILE A 70 -1.46 -4.98 -7.40
N ILE A 71 -1.09 -5.15 -6.14
CA ILE A 71 -0.19 -4.29 -5.39
C ILE A 71 1.09 -5.10 -5.18
N GLY A 72 2.22 -4.57 -5.64
CA GLY A 72 3.51 -5.24 -5.59
C GLY A 72 4.10 -5.35 -4.19
N ASP A 73 5.41 -5.59 -4.14
CA ASP A 73 6.18 -5.70 -2.92
C ASP A 73 6.68 -4.32 -2.46
N ASN A 74 6.88 -4.16 -1.14
CA ASN A 74 7.38 -2.91 -0.53
C ASN A 74 6.53 -1.69 -0.89
N VAL A 75 5.22 -1.83 -0.90
CA VAL A 75 4.28 -0.74 -1.19
C VAL A 75 3.72 -0.19 0.12
N THR A 76 3.70 1.13 0.24
CA THR A 76 2.95 1.80 1.30
C THR A 76 1.76 2.53 0.70
N VAL A 77 0.56 2.17 1.12
CA VAL A 77 -0.67 2.91 0.87
C VAL A 77 -0.96 3.71 2.13
N GLY A 78 -0.69 5.00 2.08
CA GLY A 78 -0.74 5.89 3.23
C GLY A 78 -2.14 6.10 3.80
N HIS A 79 -2.19 6.70 4.99
CA HIS A 79 -3.43 6.90 5.75
C HIS A 79 -4.53 7.56 4.91
N SER A 80 -5.73 7.02 4.97
CA SER A 80 -6.93 7.52 4.28
C SER A 80 -6.80 7.59 2.76
N ALA A 81 -5.80 6.96 2.15
CA ALA A 81 -5.70 6.90 0.70
C ALA A 81 -6.76 5.97 0.10
N VAL A 82 -7.18 6.27 -1.13
CA VAL A 82 -8.12 5.45 -1.89
C VAL A 82 -7.43 4.86 -3.12
N VAL A 83 -7.35 3.54 -3.18
CA VAL A 83 -6.77 2.79 -4.29
C VAL A 83 -7.86 2.01 -5.00
N HIS A 84 -8.16 2.42 -6.23
CA HIS A 84 -9.17 1.82 -7.09
C HIS A 84 -8.64 1.64 -8.52
N CYS A 85 -7.54 0.90 -8.69
CA CYS A 85 -6.77 0.80 -9.93
C CYS A 85 -6.52 -0.66 -10.36
N LEU A 86 -5.74 -0.86 -11.40
CA LEU A 86 -5.40 -2.21 -11.87
C LEU A 86 -4.08 -2.71 -11.27
N ARG A 87 -3.11 -1.81 -11.16
CA ARG A 87 -1.77 -2.18 -10.71
C ARG A 87 -1.08 -1.04 -9.98
N ILE A 88 -0.40 -1.43 -8.91
CA ILE A 88 0.69 -0.68 -8.29
C ILE A 88 1.92 -1.57 -8.32
N GLY A 89 3.02 -1.08 -8.87
CA GLY A 89 4.30 -1.78 -8.96
C GLY A 89 4.97 -1.99 -7.60
N ASN A 90 6.24 -2.32 -7.63
CA ASN A 90 7.04 -2.52 -6.41
C ASN A 90 7.67 -1.20 -5.95
N ASN A 91 7.98 -1.12 -4.64
CA ASN A 91 8.67 0.04 -4.06
C ASN A 91 7.92 1.36 -4.34
N VAL A 92 6.62 1.38 -4.11
CA VAL A 92 5.75 2.53 -4.38
C VAL A 92 5.22 3.11 -3.08
N LEU A 93 5.24 4.44 -2.99
CA LEU A 93 4.52 5.19 -1.96
C LEU A 93 3.28 5.85 -2.56
N VAL A 94 2.11 5.49 -2.06
CA VAL A 94 0.88 6.25 -2.25
C VAL A 94 0.67 7.10 -1.01
N GLY A 95 0.85 8.41 -1.15
CA GLY A 95 0.81 9.35 -0.02
C GLY A 95 -0.55 9.46 0.65
N ASN A 96 -0.56 9.98 1.86
CA ASN A 96 -1.78 10.14 2.67
C ASN A 96 -2.87 10.92 1.91
N ASN A 97 -4.12 10.48 2.02
CA ASN A 97 -5.30 11.05 1.33
C ASN A 97 -5.18 11.09 -0.21
N ALA A 98 -4.23 10.40 -0.81
CA ALA A 98 -4.17 10.32 -2.26
C ALA A 98 -5.31 9.42 -2.79
N THR A 99 -5.77 9.72 -4.00
CA THR A 99 -6.79 8.92 -4.69
C THR A 99 -6.24 8.45 -6.03
N VAL A 100 -6.26 7.14 -6.25
CA VAL A 100 -5.87 6.51 -7.51
C VAL A 100 -7.10 5.85 -8.12
N LEU A 101 -7.55 6.38 -9.27
CA LEU A 101 -8.81 5.98 -9.89
C LEU A 101 -8.67 4.81 -10.86
N ASP A 102 -9.81 4.36 -11.36
CA ASP A 102 -10.02 3.17 -12.18
C ASP A 102 -9.06 3.02 -13.35
N ASP A 103 -8.78 1.78 -13.71
CA ASP A 103 -7.98 1.40 -14.88
C ASP A 103 -6.57 2.06 -14.93
N THR A 104 -6.10 2.60 -13.79
CA THR A 104 -4.76 3.16 -13.66
C THR A 104 -3.72 2.06 -13.40
N GLU A 105 -2.56 2.22 -13.99
CA GLU A 105 -1.38 1.40 -13.74
C GLU A 105 -0.24 2.28 -13.26
N ILE A 106 0.35 1.96 -12.12
CA ILE A 106 1.52 2.64 -11.54
C ILE A 106 2.71 1.69 -11.64
N GLY A 107 3.80 2.18 -12.21
CA GLY A 107 5.06 1.46 -12.34
C GLY A 107 5.80 1.29 -11.02
N ASP A 108 7.00 0.73 -11.11
CA ASP A 108 7.86 0.50 -9.96
C ASP A 108 8.55 1.81 -9.53
N PHE A 109 8.91 1.91 -8.25
CA PHE A 109 9.66 3.05 -7.69
C PHE A 109 8.96 4.40 -7.86
N CYS A 110 7.64 4.43 -7.79
CA CYS A 110 6.87 5.66 -7.92
C CYS A 110 6.49 6.26 -6.57
N ILE A 111 6.34 7.58 -6.55
CA ILE A 111 5.75 8.31 -5.42
C ILE A 111 4.53 9.08 -5.92
N ILE A 112 3.37 8.74 -5.36
CA ILE A 112 2.16 9.54 -5.50
C ILE A 112 2.09 10.43 -4.26
N GLY A 113 2.23 11.73 -4.45
CA GLY A 113 2.27 12.68 -3.34
C GLY A 113 0.95 12.72 -2.56
N ALA A 114 1.03 13.10 -1.28
CA ALA A 114 -0.14 13.24 -0.43
C ALA A 114 -1.19 14.20 -1.04
N ASN A 115 -2.47 13.92 -0.80
CA ASN A 115 -3.63 14.67 -1.34
C ASN A 115 -3.67 14.75 -2.88
N SER A 116 -2.96 13.89 -3.58
CA SER A 116 -2.99 13.87 -5.06
C SER A 116 -4.15 13.02 -5.57
N MET A 117 -4.65 13.38 -6.78
CA MET A 117 -5.70 12.62 -7.45
C MET A 117 -5.24 12.18 -8.84
N VAL A 118 -4.89 10.89 -8.96
CA VAL A 118 -4.54 10.26 -10.24
C VAL A 118 -5.84 9.86 -10.94
N ARG A 119 -6.06 10.45 -12.12
CA ARG A 119 -7.28 10.19 -12.90
C ARG A 119 -7.30 8.77 -13.46
N ALA A 120 -8.49 8.31 -13.76
CA ALA A 120 -8.70 7.01 -14.38
C ALA A 120 -7.91 6.82 -15.69
N ALA A 121 -7.57 5.56 -15.98
CA ALA A 121 -6.90 5.10 -17.18
C ALA A 121 -5.51 5.75 -17.44
N GLN A 122 -4.85 6.21 -16.40
CA GLN A 122 -3.48 6.72 -16.50
C GLN A 122 -2.46 5.58 -16.37
N LYS A 123 -1.39 5.68 -17.16
CA LYS A 123 -0.19 4.86 -17.01
C LYS A 123 0.92 5.75 -16.47
N ILE A 124 1.33 5.47 -15.25
CA ILE A 124 2.44 6.16 -14.59
C ILE A 124 3.69 5.31 -14.79
N PRO A 125 4.69 5.81 -15.53
CA PRO A 125 5.94 5.08 -15.76
C PRO A 125 6.68 4.82 -14.44
N ASP A 126 7.61 3.88 -14.48
CA ASP A 126 8.51 3.64 -13.36
C ASP A 126 9.23 4.94 -12.97
N ARG A 127 9.59 5.04 -11.69
CA ARG A 127 10.41 6.13 -11.14
C ARG A 127 9.78 7.53 -11.23
N SER A 128 8.46 7.59 -11.29
CA SER A 128 7.74 8.86 -11.40
C SER A 128 7.40 9.46 -10.03
N PHE A 129 7.62 10.76 -9.91
CA PHE A 129 7.02 11.58 -8.85
C PHE A 129 5.79 12.29 -9.37
N VAL A 130 4.63 11.98 -8.79
CA VAL A 130 3.31 12.39 -9.28
C VAL A 130 2.55 13.14 -8.20
N VAL A 131 2.15 14.39 -8.47
CA VAL A 131 1.46 15.25 -7.50
C VAL A 131 0.40 16.14 -8.12
N GLY A 132 -0.58 16.52 -7.32
CA GLY A 132 -1.60 17.52 -7.62
C GLY A 132 -3.00 16.95 -7.87
N VAL A 133 -3.96 17.86 -8.12
CA VAL A 133 -5.38 17.57 -8.41
C VAL A 133 -5.81 18.37 -9.64
N PRO A 134 -5.89 17.73 -10.84
CA PRO A 134 -5.48 16.36 -11.15
C PRO A 134 -3.96 16.19 -11.08
N ALA A 135 -3.52 14.99 -10.72
CA ALA A 135 -2.10 14.68 -10.57
C ALA A 135 -1.36 14.67 -11.92
N LYS A 136 -0.12 15.14 -11.89
CA LYS A 136 0.79 15.18 -13.03
C LYS A 136 2.17 14.69 -12.61
N ILE A 137 2.88 14.06 -13.52
CA ILE A 137 4.29 13.71 -13.33
C ILE A 137 5.07 15.03 -13.22
N LYS A 138 5.79 15.21 -12.12
CA LYS A 138 6.62 16.40 -11.84
C LYS A 138 8.10 16.15 -12.01
N ALA A 139 8.53 14.92 -11.78
CA ALA A 139 9.90 14.48 -11.95
C ALA A 139 9.93 12.99 -12.28
N GLU A 140 10.99 12.58 -12.95
CA GLU A 140 11.42 11.19 -13.06
C GLU A 140 12.72 11.07 -12.29
N PHE A 141 12.78 10.11 -11.37
CA PHE A 141 13.98 9.90 -10.58
C PHE A 141 15.04 9.17 -11.38
N SER A 142 16.29 9.58 -11.27
CA SER A 142 17.44 8.80 -11.70
C SER A 142 17.59 7.55 -10.83
N ALA A 143 18.40 6.58 -11.26
CA ALA A 143 18.68 5.39 -10.48
C ALA A 143 19.29 5.73 -9.11
N ASP A 144 20.20 6.70 -9.07
CA ASP A 144 20.88 7.12 -7.83
C ASP A 144 19.91 7.85 -6.87
N GLU A 145 19.02 8.71 -7.41
CA GLU A 145 17.98 9.37 -6.59
C GLU A 145 16.98 8.37 -6.01
N ILE A 146 16.66 7.31 -6.76
CA ILE A 146 15.78 6.25 -6.27
C ILE A 146 16.44 5.47 -5.16
N GLU A 147 17.72 5.10 -5.32
CA GLU A 147 18.44 4.38 -4.30
C GLU A 147 18.52 5.20 -3.00
N ASN A 148 18.77 6.50 -3.13
CA ASN A 148 18.75 7.44 -1.99
C ASN A 148 17.34 7.58 -1.40
N LEU A 149 16.31 7.79 -2.21
CA LEU A 149 14.91 7.88 -1.77
C LEU A 149 14.43 6.57 -1.15
N HIS A 150 14.78 5.44 -1.77
CA HIS A 150 14.49 4.13 -1.19
C HIS A 150 15.19 3.96 0.15
N GLN A 151 16.46 4.38 0.26
CA GLN A 151 17.20 4.34 1.50
C GLN A 151 16.59 5.29 2.54
N GLU A 152 16.22 6.52 2.16
CA GLU A 152 15.54 7.48 3.06
C GLU A 152 14.17 6.98 3.50
N MET A 153 13.38 6.37 2.60
CA MET A 153 12.10 5.75 2.94
C MET A 153 12.31 4.55 3.86
N VAL A 154 13.28 3.69 3.57
CA VAL A 154 13.66 2.57 4.43
C VAL A 154 14.12 3.08 5.79
N ASP A 155 14.93 4.12 5.84
CA ASP A 155 15.42 4.70 7.09
C ASP A 155 14.29 5.40 7.86
N LYS A 156 13.38 6.07 7.17
CA LYS A 156 12.28 6.81 7.80
C LYS A 156 11.10 5.92 8.22
N TYR A 157 10.76 4.91 7.42
CA TYR A 157 9.59 4.07 7.68
C TYR A 157 9.95 2.64 8.13
N TYR A 158 11.16 2.18 7.87
CA TYR A 158 11.57 0.80 8.12
C TYR A 158 12.82 0.67 9.00
N ARG A 159 13.60 1.72 9.16
CA ARG A 159 14.70 1.79 10.12
C ARG A 159 14.47 2.88 11.13
N PRO A 160 14.79 2.61 12.37
CA PRO A 160 14.69 3.60 13.41
C PRO A 160 15.89 4.54 13.37
N THR A 161 15.63 5.82 13.29
CA THR A 161 16.64 6.85 13.50
C THR A 161 16.22 7.69 14.67
N SER A 162 16.84 7.54 15.81
CA SER A 162 16.92 8.62 16.79
C SER A 162 17.87 8.31 17.93
N GLU A 163 18.35 9.34 18.58
CA GLU A 163 19.10 9.32 19.84
C GLU A 163 18.34 8.67 21.00
N LYS A 164 17.08 8.26 20.78
CA LYS A 164 16.20 7.58 21.77
C LYS A 164 16.14 6.06 21.63
N GLY A 165 16.95 5.48 20.75
CA GLY A 165 16.88 4.07 20.39
C GLY A 165 15.96 3.79 19.19
N PRO A 166 16.06 2.60 18.63
CA PRO A 166 15.40 2.31 17.38
C PRO A 166 13.87 2.30 17.53
N GLU A 167 13.17 3.14 16.78
CA GLU A 167 11.75 2.98 16.58
C GLU A 167 11.53 1.73 15.71
N PRO A 168 10.58 0.87 16.05
CA PRO A 168 10.32 -0.32 15.28
C PRO A 168 9.81 0.03 13.87
N SER A 169 10.28 -0.68 12.86
CA SER A 169 9.71 -0.61 11.51
C SER A 169 8.22 -0.96 11.52
N LEU A 170 7.47 -0.56 10.48
CA LEU A 170 6.07 -0.96 10.35
C LEU A 170 5.89 -2.47 10.45
N SER A 171 6.80 -3.26 9.85
CA SER A 171 6.76 -4.72 9.95
C SER A 171 7.06 -5.23 11.36
N GLU A 172 7.90 -4.56 12.13
CA GLU A 172 8.16 -4.90 13.54
C GLU A 172 7.00 -4.48 14.44
N MET A 173 6.42 -3.32 14.21
CA MET A 173 5.19 -2.88 14.86
C MET A 173 4.05 -3.87 14.59
N ALA A 174 3.87 -4.28 13.34
CA ALA A 174 2.86 -5.27 12.96
C ALA A 174 3.05 -6.59 13.73
N LYS A 175 4.29 -7.07 13.92
CA LYS A 175 4.58 -8.24 14.76
C LYS A 175 4.22 -8.00 16.22
N GLN A 176 4.51 -6.80 16.74
CA GLN A 176 4.19 -6.45 18.13
C GLN A 176 2.68 -6.40 18.37
N TYR A 177 1.92 -5.78 17.45
CA TYR A 177 0.45 -5.76 17.51
C TYR A 177 -0.12 -7.18 17.48
N LYS A 178 0.35 -8.01 16.55
CA LYS A 178 -0.06 -9.42 16.45
C LYS A 178 0.25 -10.21 17.71
N ALA A 179 1.43 -9.99 18.32
CA ALA A 179 1.83 -10.66 19.56
C ALA A 179 0.99 -10.23 20.77
N GLN A 180 0.41 -9.03 20.73
CA GLN A 180 -0.50 -8.52 21.77
C GLN A 180 -1.97 -8.88 21.53
N GLY A 181 -2.28 -9.56 20.42
CA GLY A 181 -3.64 -9.97 20.08
C GLY A 181 -4.53 -8.83 19.57
N LEU A 182 -3.89 -7.77 19.03
CA LEU A 182 -4.56 -6.58 18.46
C LEU A 182 -4.74 -6.70 16.96
#